data_f295421a3e7ca2f92c31e3076914b768
#
_entry.id   f295421a3e7ca2f92c31e3076914b768
#
_cell.length_a   1.000
_cell.length_b   1.000
_cell.length_c   1.000
_cell.angle_alpha   90.00
_cell.angle_beta   90.00
_cell.angle_gamma   90.00
#
_symmetry.space_group_name_H-M   'P 1'
#
loop_
_entity.id
_entity.type
_entity.pdbx_description
1 polymer ?
#
loop_
_entity_poly.entity_id
_entity_poly.type
_entity_poly.pdbx_seq_one_letter_code
_entity_poly.pdbx_strand_id
1 'polypeptide(L)'
;VILCRKRECFAAEVWCHSEIKSDGTATAQIPAYGNYTFVVDDKKEMALTLIVREAKEFSAPDGYEVVKIESGNHTEKITFTDEKQVLYFERGTHYLKYNVEFKNNTQVYLEEGCYIYATMPDRVEPPMLDHAWSGMTRWNALFWGNGVENVKIGGRGMIDLSKLDWHGRSAIM
;
A
#
# COMPACT_ATOMS: atom_id res chain seq x y z
N VAL A 1 25.83 -3.80 -15.86
CA VAL A 1 25.53 -5.06 -15.14
C VAL A 1 24.22 -4.87 -14.41
N ILE A 2 23.28 -5.77 -14.60
CA ILE A 2 22.02 -5.80 -13.83
C ILE A 2 22.11 -6.96 -12.86
N LEU A 3 22.02 -6.64 -11.57
CA LEU A 3 22.00 -7.62 -10.51
C LEU A 3 20.57 -7.74 -9.99
N CYS A 4 20.01 -8.93 -10.05
CA CYS A 4 18.73 -9.25 -9.41
C CYS A 4 18.98 -10.04 -8.14
N ARG A 5 18.51 -9.51 -7.01
CA ARG A 5 18.73 -10.09 -5.69
C ARG A 5 17.42 -10.32 -4.97
N LYS A 6 17.20 -11.52 -4.48
CA LYS A 6 16.11 -11.83 -3.55
C LYS A 6 16.53 -11.51 -2.12
N ARG A 7 15.76 -10.72 -1.40
CA ARG A 7 15.95 -10.52 0.05
C ARG A 7 15.20 -11.60 0.83
N GLU A 8 15.94 -12.43 1.52
CA GLU A 8 15.42 -13.29 2.59
C GLU A 8 15.86 -12.74 3.95
N CYS A 9 14.95 -12.75 4.92
CA CYS A 9 15.18 -12.06 6.20
C CYS A 9 16.35 -12.58 7.03
N PHE A 10 16.88 -13.79 6.78
CA PHE A 10 17.95 -14.38 7.61
C PHE A 10 18.92 -15.34 6.88
N ALA A 11 18.87 -15.52 5.57
CA ALA A 11 19.78 -16.46 4.90
C ALA A 11 20.03 -16.08 3.44
N ALA A 12 21.15 -16.58 2.94
CA ALA A 12 21.70 -16.59 1.58
C ALA A 12 20.99 -15.75 0.50
N GLU A 13 21.77 -14.86 -0.10
CA GLU A 13 21.38 -14.10 -1.29
C GLU A 13 21.14 -15.09 -2.45
N VAL A 14 19.90 -15.17 -2.92
CA VAL A 14 19.58 -15.92 -4.12
C VAL A 14 19.64 -14.96 -5.31
N TRP A 15 20.61 -15.18 -6.17
CA TRP A 15 20.77 -14.41 -7.41
C TRP A 15 19.81 -14.96 -8.47
N CYS A 16 19.07 -14.07 -9.13
CA CYS A 16 18.27 -14.44 -10.28
C CYS A 16 19.13 -14.38 -11.55
N HIS A 17 18.90 -15.30 -12.45
CA HIS A 17 19.51 -15.20 -13.77
C HIS A 17 18.94 -13.97 -14.49
N SER A 18 19.80 -13.06 -14.91
CA SER A 18 19.42 -11.84 -15.63
C SER A 18 20.21 -11.72 -16.91
N GLU A 19 19.56 -11.27 -17.97
CA GLU A 19 20.14 -11.07 -19.29
C GLU A 19 19.79 -9.66 -19.80
N ILE A 20 20.77 -9.01 -20.42
CA ILE A 20 20.57 -7.74 -21.11
C ILE A 20 20.57 -8.03 -22.62
N LYS A 21 19.45 -7.71 -23.27
CA LYS A 21 19.33 -7.85 -24.72
C LYS A 21 19.98 -6.69 -25.45
N SER A 22 20.27 -6.88 -26.73
CA SER A 22 20.90 -5.89 -27.60
C SER A 22 20.09 -4.58 -27.78
N ASP A 23 18.78 -4.65 -27.53
CA ASP A 23 17.87 -3.49 -27.56
C ASP A 23 17.87 -2.68 -26.24
N GLY A 24 18.72 -3.05 -25.28
CA GLY A 24 18.78 -2.43 -23.96
C GLY A 24 17.74 -2.95 -22.95
N THR A 25 16.88 -3.89 -23.36
CA THR A 25 15.92 -4.52 -22.45
C THR A 25 16.61 -5.50 -21.52
N ALA A 26 16.29 -5.44 -20.25
CA ALA A 26 16.74 -6.41 -19.26
C ALA A 26 15.62 -7.41 -18.95
N THR A 27 15.97 -8.67 -18.91
CA THR A 27 15.08 -9.74 -18.48
C THR A 27 15.67 -10.48 -17.30
N ALA A 28 14.83 -10.86 -16.35
CA ALA A 28 15.22 -11.71 -15.24
C ALA A 28 14.18 -12.80 -15.01
N GLN A 29 14.65 -14.01 -14.77
CA GLN A 29 13.78 -15.12 -14.41
C GLN A 29 13.57 -15.11 -12.90
N ILE A 30 12.31 -14.99 -12.47
CA ILE A 30 11.93 -14.99 -11.06
C ILE A 30 11.55 -16.41 -10.66
N PRO A 31 12.34 -17.10 -9.83
CA PRO A 31 12.16 -18.53 -9.55
C PRO A 31 11.05 -18.84 -8.54
N ALA A 32 10.64 -17.88 -7.73
CA ALA A 32 9.66 -18.09 -6.64
C ALA A 32 9.01 -16.79 -6.17
N TYR A 33 7.99 -16.90 -5.35
CA TYR A 33 7.45 -15.75 -4.64
C TYR A 33 8.50 -15.12 -3.69
N GLY A 34 8.46 -13.81 -3.56
CA GLY A 34 9.41 -13.10 -2.70
C GLY A 34 9.56 -11.62 -3.07
N ASN A 35 10.49 -10.98 -2.38
CA ASN A 35 10.90 -9.60 -2.67
C ASN A 35 12.23 -9.63 -3.40
N TYR A 36 12.29 -9.01 -4.56
CA TYR A 36 13.47 -8.94 -5.40
C TYR A 36 13.91 -7.48 -5.54
N THR A 37 15.20 -7.27 -5.61
CA THR A 37 15.76 -5.94 -5.86
C THR A 37 16.64 -6.02 -7.11
N PHE A 38 16.33 -5.21 -8.10
CA PHE A 38 17.11 -5.04 -9.30
C PHE A 38 18.00 -3.80 -9.13
N VAL A 39 19.29 -4.01 -9.26
CA VAL A 39 20.27 -2.92 -9.17
C VAL A 39 21.01 -2.83 -10.50
N VAL A 40 21.08 -1.65 -11.07
CA VAL A 40 21.81 -1.38 -12.31
C VAL A 40 23.12 -0.68 -11.96
N ASP A 41 24.23 -1.23 -12.47
CA ASP A 41 25.58 -0.66 -12.31
C ASP A 41 25.95 -0.33 -10.84
N ASP A 42 25.54 -1.19 -9.89
CA ASP A 42 25.74 -1.02 -8.45
C ASP A 42 25.14 0.25 -7.84
N LYS A 43 24.29 0.95 -8.58
CA LYS A 43 23.57 2.15 -8.11
C LYS A 43 22.36 1.76 -7.28
N LYS A 44 22.57 1.61 -5.98
CA LYS A 44 21.53 1.19 -5.02
C LYS A 44 20.39 2.20 -4.89
N GLU A 45 20.65 3.48 -5.11
CA GLU A 45 19.67 4.56 -5.12
C GLU A 45 18.68 4.48 -6.28
N MET A 46 19.03 3.75 -7.33
CA MET A 46 18.18 3.51 -8.51
C MET A 46 17.60 2.09 -8.53
N ALA A 47 17.61 1.40 -7.41
CA ALA A 47 17.14 0.03 -7.33
C ALA A 47 15.62 -0.06 -7.52
N LEU A 48 15.19 -0.98 -8.40
CA LEU A 48 13.79 -1.36 -8.54
C LEU A 48 13.47 -2.51 -7.61
N THR A 49 12.50 -2.34 -6.73
CA THR A 49 11.97 -3.43 -5.91
C THR A 49 10.76 -4.05 -6.56
N LEU A 50 10.81 -5.36 -6.76
CA LEU A 50 9.71 -6.17 -7.27
C LEU A 50 9.20 -7.09 -6.18
N ILE A 51 7.90 -7.02 -5.91
CA ILE A 51 7.22 -7.86 -4.94
C ILE A 51 6.42 -8.91 -5.71
N VAL A 52 6.85 -10.16 -5.64
CA VAL A 52 6.21 -11.29 -6.33
C VAL A 52 5.39 -12.09 -5.33
N ARG A 53 4.10 -12.19 -5.57
CA ARG A 53 3.13 -12.90 -4.73
C ARG A 53 2.24 -13.81 -5.58
N GLU A 54 1.63 -14.77 -4.93
CA GLU A 54 0.57 -15.56 -5.55
C GLU A 54 -0.57 -14.66 -6.05
N ALA A 55 -1.02 -14.91 -7.26
CA ALA A 55 -2.22 -14.26 -7.77
C ALA A 55 -3.44 -14.87 -7.09
N LYS A 56 -4.06 -14.11 -6.19
CA LYS A 56 -5.33 -14.49 -5.56
C LYS A 56 -6.41 -13.56 -6.09
N GLU A 57 -7.48 -14.17 -6.59
CA GLU A 57 -8.68 -13.41 -6.92
C GLU A 57 -9.33 -12.87 -5.64
N PHE A 58 -9.96 -11.73 -5.78
CA PHE A 58 -10.74 -11.16 -4.69
C PHE A 58 -11.99 -12.00 -4.47
N SER A 59 -12.21 -12.35 -3.21
CA SER A 59 -13.46 -12.91 -2.74
C SER A 59 -13.83 -12.20 -1.44
N ALA A 60 -14.99 -11.57 -1.43
CA ALA A 60 -15.52 -11.01 -0.20
C ALA A 60 -15.91 -12.14 0.76
N PRO A 61 -15.73 -11.94 2.08
CA PRO A 61 -16.24 -12.89 3.04
C PRO A 61 -17.77 -13.00 2.98
N ASP A 62 -18.31 -14.14 3.37
CA ASP A 62 -19.76 -14.36 3.39
C ASP A 62 -20.49 -13.31 4.24
N GLY A 63 -21.52 -12.75 3.67
CA GLY A 63 -22.36 -11.73 4.32
C GLY A 63 -21.74 -10.33 4.39
N TYR A 64 -20.66 -10.08 3.65
CA TYR A 64 -20.09 -8.73 3.48
C TYR A 64 -20.65 -8.05 2.23
N GLU A 65 -21.02 -6.79 2.39
CA GLU A 65 -21.33 -5.92 1.27
C GLU A 65 -20.04 -5.38 0.64
N VAL A 66 -19.96 -5.36 -0.67
CA VAL A 66 -18.82 -4.78 -1.40
C VAL A 66 -19.21 -3.44 -1.97
N VAL A 67 -18.58 -2.38 -1.47
CA VAL A 67 -18.73 -1.02 -2.00
C VAL A 67 -17.53 -0.71 -2.88
N LYS A 68 -17.75 -0.57 -4.18
CA LYS A 68 -16.72 -0.23 -5.15
C LYS A 68 -16.43 1.25 -5.13
N ILE A 69 -15.14 1.56 -5.09
CA ILE A 69 -14.62 2.93 -5.11
C ILE A 69 -13.88 3.11 -6.45
N GLU A 70 -14.48 3.87 -7.34
CA GLU A 70 -13.89 4.20 -8.65
C GLU A 70 -12.67 5.09 -8.50
N SER A 71 -11.72 5.01 -9.43
CA SER A 71 -10.53 5.85 -9.44
C SER A 71 -10.86 7.33 -9.63
N GLY A 72 -10.08 8.23 -9.06
CA GLY A 72 -10.28 9.67 -9.19
C GLY A 72 -9.89 10.49 -7.96
N ASN A 73 -10.34 11.74 -7.95
CA ASN A 73 -10.15 12.67 -6.84
C ASN A 73 -11.28 12.55 -5.84
N HIS A 74 -10.98 12.03 -4.66
CA HIS A 74 -11.94 11.88 -3.56
C HIS A 74 -11.85 13.11 -2.66
N THR A 75 -12.70 14.09 -2.94
CA THR A 75 -12.80 15.33 -2.17
C THR A 75 -13.71 15.20 -0.96
N GLU A 76 -14.50 14.12 -0.91
CA GLU A 76 -15.36 13.76 0.21
C GLU A 76 -14.75 12.59 0.99
N LYS A 77 -15.15 12.46 2.26
CA LYS A 77 -14.69 11.38 3.12
C LYS A 77 -15.31 10.05 2.68
N ILE A 78 -14.45 9.08 2.35
CA ILE A 78 -14.87 7.69 2.12
C ILE A 78 -15.07 7.04 3.50
N THR A 79 -16.25 6.50 3.75
CA THR A 79 -16.62 5.93 5.06
C THR A 79 -17.29 4.59 4.90
N PHE A 80 -17.10 3.72 5.87
CA PHE A 80 -17.93 2.54 6.04
C PHE A 80 -19.32 2.98 6.58
N THR A 81 -20.38 2.63 5.91
CA THR A 81 -21.74 2.91 6.37
C THR A 81 -22.16 1.93 7.46
N ASP A 82 -21.77 0.66 7.30
CA ASP A 82 -22.11 -0.43 8.21
C ASP A 82 -20.91 -1.31 8.56
N GLU A 83 -21.10 -2.25 9.50
CA GLU A 83 -20.25 -3.40 9.72
C GLU A 83 -20.37 -4.41 8.57
N LYS A 84 -19.41 -5.33 8.45
CA LYS A 84 -19.37 -6.34 7.38
C LYS A 84 -19.38 -5.74 5.97
N GLN A 85 -18.59 -4.72 5.80
CA GLN A 85 -18.47 -4.04 4.52
C GLN A 85 -17.01 -4.09 4.02
N VAL A 86 -16.83 -4.21 2.71
CA VAL A 86 -15.54 -4.11 2.04
C VAL A 86 -15.54 -2.87 1.16
N LEU A 87 -14.65 -1.92 1.42
CA LEU A 87 -14.34 -0.86 0.47
C LEU A 87 -13.35 -1.41 -0.55
N TYR A 88 -13.83 -1.63 -1.76
CA TYR A 88 -13.04 -2.17 -2.87
C TYR A 88 -12.57 -1.03 -3.77
N PHE A 89 -11.30 -0.66 -3.65
CA PHE A 89 -10.69 0.34 -4.52
C PHE A 89 -10.31 -0.29 -5.85
N GLU A 90 -10.99 0.14 -6.91
CA GLU A 90 -10.78 -0.38 -8.26
C GLU A 90 -9.42 0.07 -8.82
N ARG A 91 -9.00 -0.61 -9.87
CA ARG A 91 -7.79 -0.26 -10.62
C ARG A 91 -7.79 1.20 -11.04
N GLY A 92 -6.64 1.85 -10.92
CA GLY A 92 -6.44 3.25 -11.29
C GLY A 92 -5.88 4.08 -10.16
N THR A 93 -5.81 5.38 -10.34
CA THR A 93 -5.24 6.30 -9.37
C THR A 93 -6.34 6.96 -8.54
N HIS A 94 -6.19 6.89 -7.24
CA HIS A 94 -7.09 7.48 -6.25
C HIS A 94 -6.34 8.55 -5.46
N TYR A 95 -6.87 9.77 -5.42
CA TYR A 95 -6.33 10.85 -4.59
C TYR A 95 -7.26 11.06 -3.40
N LEU A 96 -6.85 10.62 -2.21
CA LEU A 96 -7.65 10.71 -1.00
C LEU A 96 -7.28 11.95 -0.20
N LYS A 97 -8.25 12.84 -0.05
CA LYS A 97 -8.11 14.06 0.77
C LYS A 97 -8.33 13.81 2.26
N TYR A 98 -9.02 12.72 2.62
CA TYR A 98 -9.35 12.38 4.00
C TYR A 98 -8.93 10.96 4.32
N ASN A 99 -8.72 10.67 5.60
CA ASN A 99 -8.48 9.33 6.08
C ASN A 99 -9.75 8.46 5.97
N VAL A 100 -9.54 7.16 5.91
CA VAL A 100 -10.59 6.14 5.97
C VAL A 100 -10.58 5.52 7.35
N GLU A 101 -11.66 5.68 8.09
CA GLU A 101 -11.81 5.18 9.45
C GLU A 101 -12.50 3.83 9.45
N PHE A 102 -11.84 2.83 10.05
CA PHE A 102 -12.42 1.48 10.19
C PHE A 102 -13.54 1.43 11.22
N LYS A 103 -14.51 0.56 10.94
CA LYS A 103 -15.48 0.03 11.91
C LYS A 103 -15.14 -1.44 12.22
N ASN A 104 -15.82 -2.01 13.19
CA ASN A 104 -15.69 -3.45 13.44
C ASN A 104 -16.11 -4.26 12.21
N ASN A 105 -15.41 -5.37 11.98
CA ASN A 105 -15.71 -6.29 10.88
C ASN A 105 -15.71 -5.62 9.50
N THR A 106 -14.80 -4.68 9.23
CA THR A 106 -14.70 -4.01 7.93
C THR A 106 -13.38 -4.29 7.25
N GLN A 107 -13.38 -4.20 5.93
CA GLN A 107 -12.19 -4.49 5.14
C GLN A 107 -11.97 -3.44 4.07
N VAL A 108 -10.70 -3.22 3.72
CA VAL A 108 -10.27 -2.49 2.53
C VAL A 108 -9.58 -3.47 1.60
N TYR A 109 -9.94 -3.45 0.34
CA TYR A 109 -9.27 -4.21 -0.70
C TYR A 109 -8.80 -3.29 -1.82
N LEU A 110 -7.52 -3.40 -2.16
CA LEU A 110 -6.90 -2.64 -3.24
C LEU A 110 -6.71 -3.57 -4.44
N GLU A 111 -7.45 -3.34 -5.52
CA GLU A 111 -7.31 -4.11 -6.74
C GLU A 111 -5.88 -4.01 -7.31
N GLU A 112 -5.48 -5.00 -8.08
CA GLU A 112 -4.23 -4.93 -8.82
C GLU A 112 -4.21 -3.73 -9.77
N GLY A 113 -3.17 -2.88 -9.63
CA GLY A 113 -3.06 -1.62 -10.38
C GLY A 113 -3.86 -0.47 -9.75
N CYS A 114 -4.42 -0.66 -8.56
CA CYS A 114 -4.90 0.43 -7.72
C CYS A 114 -3.69 1.16 -7.11
N TYR A 115 -3.68 2.49 -7.23
CA TYR A 115 -2.64 3.35 -6.69
C TYR A 115 -3.27 4.48 -5.88
N ILE A 116 -3.07 4.47 -4.56
CA ILE A 116 -3.65 5.47 -3.66
C ILE A 116 -2.59 6.50 -3.27
N TYR A 117 -2.85 7.76 -3.63
CA TYR A 117 -2.13 8.91 -3.10
C TYR A 117 -2.90 9.52 -1.94
N ALA A 118 -2.28 9.64 -0.78
CA ALA A 118 -2.78 10.49 0.28
C ALA A 118 -2.47 11.95 -0.05
N THR A 119 -3.52 12.76 -0.14
CA THR A 119 -3.42 14.20 -0.44
C THR A 119 -4.03 15.05 0.68
N MET A 120 -4.03 14.51 1.90
CA MET A 120 -4.54 15.21 3.08
C MET A 120 -3.81 16.52 3.27
N PRO A 121 -4.51 17.62 3.52
CA PRO A 121 -3.87 18.90 3.80
C PRO A 121 -3.02 18.82 5.06
N ASP A 122 -1.94 19.63 5.12
CA ASP A 122 -0.94 19.63 6.18
C ASP A 122 -1.50 19.91 7.59
N ARG A 123 -2.72 20.38 7.69
CA ARG A 123 -3.40 20.69 8.96
C ARG A 123 -4.90 20.49 8.81
N VAL A 124 -5.33 19.25 8.65
CA VAL A 124 -6.76 18.95 8.75
C VAL A 124 -7.07 18.55 10.16
N GLU A 125 -8.13 19.19 10.65
CA GLU A 125 -8.72 18.88 11.93
C GLU A 125 -8.99 17.40 12.15
N PRO A 126 -9.07 17.11 13.43
CA PRO A 126 -8.64 15.92 14.13
C PRO A 126 -9.25 14.63 13.59
N PRO A 127 -8.72 13.53 14.08
CA PRO A 127 -8.01 13.44 15.34
C PRO A 127 -6.50 13.47 15.14
N MET A 128 -5.88 14.52 15.61
CA MET A 128 -4.45 14.51 15.88
C MET A 128 -4.24 13.70 17.16
N LEU A 129 -3.46 12.63 17.08
CA LEU A 129 -3.11 11.88 18.28
C LEU A 129 -1.93 12.55 18.96
N ASP A 130 -2.16 13.08 20.16
CA ASP A 130 -1.08 13.51 21.02
C ASP A 130 -0.26 12.31 21.48
N HIS A 131 0.97 12.23 21.01
CA HIS A 131 1.91 11.26 21.56
C HIS A 131 2.48 11.80 22.87
N ALA A 132 1.93 11.30 23.97
CA ALA A 132 2.28 11.72 25.33
C ALA A 132 3.79 11.61 25.67
N TRP A 133 4.55 10.76 24.98
CA TRP A 133 5.99 10.58 25.26
C TRP A 133 6.92 11.39 24.35
N SER A 134 6.45 11.89 23.22
CA SER A 134 7.28 12.69 22.30
C SER A 134 6.89 14.16 22.24
N GLY A 135 5.76 14.55 22.82
CA GLY A 135 5.24 15.90 22.73
C GLY A 135 4.89 16.36 21.31
N MET A 136 4.91 15.45 20.36
CA MET A 136 4.60 15.74 18.96
C MET A 136 3.17 15.34 18.64
N THR A 137 2.44 16.24 18.08
CA THR A 137 1.13 15.98 17.49
C THR A 137 1.34 15.23 16.18
N ARG A 138 0.77 14.04 16.03
CA ARG A 138 0.87 13.23 14.82
C ARG A 138 -0.46 13.22 14.08
N TRP A 139 -0.36 13.22 12.76
CA TRP A 139 -1.50 13.01 11.89
C TRP A 139 -1.99 11.56 12.01
N ASN A 140 -3.27 11.38 11.82
CA ASN A 140 -3.84 10.06 11.66
C ASN A 140 -3.25 9.34 10.45
N ALA A 141 -3.23 8.03 10.53
CA ALA A 141 -2.98 7.20 9.38
C ALA A 141 -4.02 7.41 8.29
N LEU A 142 -3.64 7.14 7.04
CA LEU A 142 -4.60 7.14 5.94
C LEU A 142 -5.74 6.14 6.19
N PHE A 143 -5.40 4.96 6.69
CA PHE A 143 -6.34 3.95 7.17
C PHE A 143 -6.20 3.83 8.69
N TRP A 144 -7.25 4.20 9.40
CA TRP A 144 -7.19 4.37 10.85
C TRP A 144 -8.30 3.61 11.56
N GLY A 145 -7.97 3.01 12.69
CA GLY A 145 -8.93 2.34 13.57
C GLY A 145 -8.56 2.50 15.03
N ASN A 146 -9.52 2.82 15.88
CA ASN A 146 -9.34 2.94 17.30
C ASN A 146 -10.33 2.06 18.04
N GLY A 147 -9.80 1.02 18.72
CA GLY A 147 -10.64 0.08 19.46
C GLY A 147 -11.55 -0.77 18.58
N VAL A 148 -11.17 -0.98 17.31
CA VAL A 148 -11.93 -1.80 16.35
C VAL A 148 -11.35 -3.20 16.24
N GLU A 149 -12.21 -4.16 15.93
CA GLU A 149 -11.87 -5.57 15.78
C GLU A 149 -12.19 -6.10 14.38
N ASN A 150 -11.50 -7.16 13.98
CA ASN A 150 -11.72 -7.86 12.70
C ASN A 150 -11.59 -6.96 11.47
N VAL A 151 -10.60 -6.09 11.46
CA VAL A 151 -10.28 -5.24 10.33
C VAL A 151 -9.19 -5.85 9.45
N LYS A 152 -9.28 -5.64 8.14
CA LYS A 152 -8.31 -6.16 7.19
C LYS A 152 -8.04 -5.16 6.08
N ILE A 153 -6.78 -5.05 5.70
CA ILE A 153 -6.37 -4.41 4.44
C ILE A 153 -5.71 -5.49 3.59
N GLY A 154 -6.16 -5.62 2.36
CA GLY A 154 -5.67 -6.63 1.44
C GLY A 154 -5.59 -6.11 0.00
N GLY A 155 -5.19 -7.00 -0.91
CA GLY A 155 -5.06 -6.68 -2.32
C GLY A 155 -3.62 -6.51 -2.78
N ARG A 156 -3.45 -6.02 -4.02
CA ARG A 156 -2.16 -5.85 -4.68
C ARG A 156 -1.95 -4.41 -5.19
N GLY A 157 -2.72 -3.47 -4.67
CA GLY A 157 -2.54 -2.05 -4.92
C GLY A 157 -1.37 -1.46 -4.13
N MET A 158 -1.11 -0.21 -4.34
CA MET A 158 -0.05 0.56 -3.71
C MET A 158 -0.62 1.77 -2.97
N ILE A 159 -0.02 2.08 -1.83
CA ILE A 159 -0.32 3.29 -1.05
C ILE A 159 0.93 4.17 -1.05
N ASP A 160 0.78 5.40 -1.51
CA ASP A 160 1.84 6.39 -1.58
C ASP A 160 1.53 7.60 -0.69
N LEU A 161 2.40 7.82 0.29
CA LEU A 161 2.33 8.94 1.22
C LEU A 161 3.34 10.05 0.91
N SER A 162 4.02 9.99 -0.26
CA SER A 162 5.11 10.91 -0.60
C SER A 162 4.68 12.38 -0.67
N LYS A 163 3.40 12.63 -0.86
CA LYS A 163 2.81 13.99 -0.89
C LYS A 163 2.47 14.56 0.50
N LEU A 164 2.56 13.75 1.53
CA LEU A 164 2.36 14.21 2.91
C LEU A 164 3.68 14.72 3.50
N ASP A 165 3.59 15.64 4.44
CA ASP A 165 4.75 16.07 5.21
C ASP A 165 5.35 14.89 5.99
N TRP A 166 6.68 14.82 6.07
CA TRP A 166 7.37 13.63 6.54
C TRP A 166 7.18 13.32 8.03
N HIS A 167 6.74 14.29 8.82
CA HIS A 167 6.54 14.14 10.28
C HIS A 167 5.23 13.50 10.71
N GLY A 168 4.29 13.24 9.84
CA GLY A 168 2.97 12.75 10.22
C GLY A 168 2.48 11.53 9.45
N ARG A 169 3.40 10.80 8.81
CA ARG A 169 3.01 9.77 7.84
C ARG A 169 2.84 8.41 8.46
N SER A 170 1.65 7.91 8.40
CA SER A 170 1.35 6.50 8.61
C SER A 170 0.36 6.06 7.55
N ALA A 171 0.60 4.89 6.93
CA ALA A 171 -0.38 4.32 6.02
C ALA A 171 -1.53 3.69 6.81
N ILE A 172 -1.21 3.04 7.91
CA ILE A 172 -2.14 2.24 8.72
C ILE A 172 -1.82 2.45 10.21
N MET A 173 -2.84 2.62 11.01
CA MET A 173 -2.75 2.71 12.48
C MET A 173 -3.98 2.06 13.12
#